data_78b482520599c1829e8617db6116caa7
#
_entry.id   78b482520599c1829e8617db6116caa7
#
_cell.length_a   1.000
_cell.length_b   1.000
_cell.length_c   1.000
_cell.angle_alpha   90.00
_cell.angle_beta   90.00
_cell.angle_gamma   90.00
#
_symmetry.space_group_name_H-M   'P 1'
#
loop_
_entity.id
_entity.type
_entity.pdbx_description
1 polymer ?
#
loop_
_entity_poly.entity_id
_entity_poly.type
_entity_poly.pdbx_seq_one_letter_code
_entity_poly.pdbx_strand_id
1 'polypeptide(L)'
;MSEGIGVAAAVLSSGLGGTAIGATRLLAGRIDPVTLGFLRFAVGAALLVPVALLARRPWPRGRDRAKTAALGLLFFAVFPCLFNAALALTSAARGALALSTLPLLTMAVAAILGVERLTLRKSAGVAVAMGGVLLALASGLSLAPPGAWRGDLLMAAGALCMAFYNVWSRPLIRRSAVLPYTATGMACGAGALFAASLATGGAAQLPQLAAADWLAVAYLGIVGAAVTFWLWAWALDRATPTRVATSVTVNPVTAAIFGLLLLGEPVPPPLLGGLAAVAVGIWIASRPG
;
A
#
# COMPACT_ATOMS: atom_id res chain seq x y z
N MET A 1 17.58 -0.51 -18.22
CA MET A 1 17.59 -1.77 -17.41
C MET A 1 17.13 -1.54 -15.96
N SER A 2 17.60 -0.51 -15.25
CA SER A 2 17.25 -0.26 -13.83
C SER A 2 15.76 0.06 -13.58
N GLU A 3 15.10 0.79 -14.47
CA GLU A 3 13.70 1.21 -14.29
C GLU A 3 12.70 0.05 -14.45
N GLY A 4 12.93 -0.85 -15.42
CA GLY A 4 12.10 -2.05 -15.59
C GLY A 4 12.13 -2.97 -14.37
N ILE A 5 13.32 -3.13 -13.77
CA ILE A 5 13.47 -3.90 -12.52
C ILE A 5 12.75 -3.21 -11.37
N GLY A 6 12.75 -1.85 -11.32
CA GLY A 6 11.98 -1.07 -10.35
C GLY A 6 10.47 -1.32 -10.47
N VAL A 7 9.93 -1.33 -11.70
CA VAL A 7 8.52 -1.65 -11.95
C VAL A 7 8.19 -3.09 -11.56
N ALA A 8 9.06 -4.06 -11.87
CA ALA A 8 8.85 -5.45 -11.45
C ALA A 8 8.79 -5.60 -9.92
N ALA A 9 9.66 -4.90 -9.19
CA ALA A 9 9.61 -4.87 -7.73
C ALA A 9 8.33 -4.21 -7.21
N ALA A 10 7.82 -3.16 -7.87
CA ALA A 10 6.56 -2.53 -7.52
C ALA A 10 5.36 -3.48 -7.74
N VAL A 11 5.36 -4.23 -8.84
CA VAL A 11 4.34 -5.26 -9.14
C VAL A 11 4.37 -6.38 -8.10
N LEU A 12 5.57 -6.86 -7.73
CA LEU A 12 5.72 -7.88 -6.68
C LEU A 12 5.25 -7.34 -5.32
N SER A 13 5.65 -6.11 -4.95
CA SER A 13 5.19 -5.44 -3.73
C SER A 13 3.67 -5.34 -3.70
N SER A 14 3.05 -4.92 -4.79
CA SER A 14 1.59 -4.82 -4.91
C SER A 14 0.92 -6.20 -4.83
N GLY A 15 1.49 -7.23 -5.47
CA GLY A 15 1.02 -8.60 -5.36
C GLY A 15 0.97 -9.07 -3.89
N LEU A 16 2.07 -8.88 -3.16
CA LEU A 16 2.14 -9.18 -1.72
C LEU A 16 1.16 -8.31 -0.91
N GLY A 17 0.98 -7.03 -1.30
CA GLY A 17 -0.01 -6.13 -0.70
C GLY A 17 -1.43 -6.67 -0.82
N GLY A 18 -1.80 -7.21 -1.97
CA GLY A 18 -3.12 -7.85 -2.19
C GLY A 18 -3.37 -9.05 -1.29
N THR A 19 -2.37 -9.93 -1.09
CA THR A 19 -2.49 -11.06 -0.16
C THR A 19 -2.61 -10.58 1.29
N ALA A 20 -1.93 -9.49 1.65
CA ALA A 20 -2.04 -8.89 2.98
C ALA A 20 -3.45 -8.32 3.25
N ILE A 21 -4.21 -7.90 2.23
CA ILE A 21 -5.62 -7.51 2.38
C ILE A 21 -6.46 -8.70 2.87
N GLY A 22 -6.27 -9.88 2.26
CA GLY A 22 -6.93 -11.11 2.69
C GLY A 22 -6.57 -11.50 4.12
N ALA A 23 -5.29 -11.48 4.49
CA ALA A 23 -4.85 -11.76 5.85
C ALA A 23 -5.37 -10.74 6.88
N THR A 24 -5.50 -9.47 6.51
CA THR A 24 -6.11 -8.44 7.36
C THR A 24 -7.59 -8.76 7.64
N ARG A 25 -8.32 -9.28 6.65
CA ARG A 25 -9.73 -9.69 6.82
C ARG A 25 -9.91 -10.80 7.86
N LEU A 26 -8.96 -11.74 7.98
CA LEU A 26 -9.02 -12.79 9.00
C LEU A 26 -8.99 -12.23 10.43
N LEU A 27 -8.34 -11.08 10.62
CA LEU A 27 -8.20 -10.40 11.91
C LEU A 27 -9.24 -9.27 12.12
N ALA A 28 -9.98 -8.91 11.06
CA ALA A 28 -11.01 -7.87 11.14
C ALA A 28 -12.11 -8.28 12.12
N GLY A 29 -12.45 -7.37 13.04
CA GLY A 29 -13.43 -7.61 14.11
C GLY A 29 -12.89 -8.33 15.34
N ARG A 30 -11.65 -8.87 15.30
CA ARG A 30 -10.97 -9.46 16.47
C ARG A 30 -9.97 -8.51 17.11
N ILE A 31 -9.35 -7.66 16.30
CA ILE A 31 -8.39 -6.65 16.72
C ILE A 31 -8.88 -5.31 16.18
N ASP A 32 -8.83 -4.25 16.99
CA ASP A 32 -9.17 -2.92 16.50
C ASP A 32 -8.20 -2.46 15.40
N PRO A 33 -8.65 -1.64 14.44
CA PRO A 33 -7.86 -1.26 13.27
C PRO A 33 -6.53 -0.57 13.58
N VAL A 34 -6.46 0.19 14.67
CA VAL A 34 -5.25 0.93 15.08
C VAL A 34 -4.22 -0.04 15.66
N THR A 35 -4.67 -0.92 16.56
CA THR A 35 -3.81 -1.96 17.18
C THR A 35 -3.31 -2.96 16.14
N LEU A 36 -4.15 -3.36 15.18
CA LEU A 36 -3.70 -4.21 14.06
C LEU A 36 -2.64 -3.52 13.20
N GLY A 37 -2.82 -2.23 12.93
CA GLY A 37 -1.81 -1.41 12.24
C GLY A 37 -0.51 -1.34 13.04
N PHE A 38 -0.59 -1.11 14.35
CA PHE A 38 0.57 -1.13 15.24
C PHE A 38 1.30 -2.47 15.16
N LEU A 39 0.63 -3.59 15.39
CA LEU A 39 1.24 -4.93 15.37
C LEU A 39 1.93 -5.20 14.03
N ARG A 40 1.25 -4.93 12.93
CA ARG A 40 1.77 -5.11 11.58
C ARG A 40 3.08 -4.34 11.37
N PHE A 41 3.10 -3.06 11.69
CA PHE A 41 4.27 -2.22 11.45
C PHE A 41 5.34 -2.33 12.54
N ALA A 42 4.98 -2.72 13.77
CA ALA A 42 5.94 -3.04 14.82
C ALA A 42 6.76 -4.28 14.46
N VAL A 43 6.12 -5.35 14.02
CA VAL A 43 6.81 -6.58 13.53
C VAL A 43 7.69 -6.24 12.31
N GLY A 44 7.15 -5.46 11.36
CA GLY A 44 7.91 -5.00 10.21
C GLY A 44 9.14 -4.17 10.59
N ALA A 45 9.00 -3.23 11.50
CA ALA A 45 10.09 -2.39 11.99
C ALA A 45 11.12 -3.21 12.79
N ALA A 46 10.65 -4.14 13.64
CA ALA A 46 11.51 -5.04 14.41
C ALA A 46 12.38 -5.92 13.51
N LEU A 47 11.92 -6.23 12.31
CA LEU A 47 12.72 -6.92 11.29
C LEU A 47 13.65 -5.97 10.53
N LEU A 48 13.13 -4.84 10.03
CA LEU A 48 13.90 -3.96 9.14
C LEU A 48 14.98 -3.16 9.87
N VAL A 49 14.74 -2.74 11.13
CA VAL A 49 15.71 -1.92 11.88
C VAL A 49 17.01 -2.69 12.15
N PRO A 50 17.01 -3.91 12.69
CA PRO A 50 18.25 -4.69 12.88
C PRO A 50 18.97 -4.96 11.55
N VAL A 51 18.22 -5.34 10.49
CA VAL A 51 18.81 -5.58 9.17
C VAL A 51 19.43 -4.31 8.61
N ALA A 52 18.81 -3.14 8.80
CA ALA A 52 19.36 -1.86 8.38
C ALA A 52 20.62 -1.47 9.16
N LEU A 53 20.68 -1.77 10.46
CA LEU A 53 21.87 -1.54 11.30
C LEU A 53 23.01 -2.43 10.85
N LEU A 54 22.75 -3.71 10.62
CA LEU A 54 23.76 -4.69 10.16
C LEU A 54 24.27 -4.36 8.75
N ALA A 55 23.42 -3.86 7.87
CA ALA A 55 23.79 -3.49 6.51
C ALA A 55 24.72 -2.27 6.42
N ARG A 56 24.96 -1.55 7.52
CA ARG A 56 25.86 -0.38 7.63
C ARG A 56 25.66 0.66 6.52
N ARG A 57 24.43 0.81 6.02
CA ARG A 57 24.09 1.78 4.99
C ARG A 57 23.77 3.15 5.60
N PRO A 58 23.91 4.26 4.84
CA PRO A 58 23.66 5.60 5.36
C PRO A 58 22.21 5.78 5.79
N TRP A 59 22.03 6.23 7.03
CA TRP A 59 20.73 6.58 7.60
C TRP A 59 20.36 8.03 7.27
N PRO A 60 19.04 8.36 7.21
CA PRO A 60 18.60 9.74 7.12
C PRO A 60 19.18 10.58 8.27
N ARG A 61 19.70 11.76 7.97
CA ARG A 61 20.35 12.65 8.96
C ARG A 61 19.73 14.05 8.96
N GLY A 62 19.83 14.74 10.07
CA GLY A 62 19.38 16.12 10.20
C GLY A 62 17.93 16.33 9.74
N ARG A 63 17.73 17.28 8.84
CA ARG A 63 16.39 17.59 8.28
C ARG A 63 15.77 16.44 7.49
N ASP A 64 16.59 15.59 6.83
CA ASP A 64 16.07 14.45 6.07
C ASP A 64 15.52 13.38 7.01
N ARG A 65 16.03 13.22 8.24
CA ARG A 65 15.46 12.34 9.26
C ARG A 65 14.06 12.81 9.67
N ALA A 66 13.90 14.10 9.95
CA ALA A 66 12.60 14.67 10.30
C ALA A 66 11.56 14.52 9.16
N LYS A 67 11.98 14.77 7.90
CA LYS A 67 11.12 14.56 6.73
C LYS A 67 10.76 13.09 6.54
N THR A 68 11.72 12.17 6.72
CA THR A 68 11.46 10.72 6.66
C THR A 68 10.49 10.28 7.73
N ALA A 69 10.64 10.78 8.96
CA ALA A 69 9.71 10.52 10.06
C ALA A 69 8.29 11.04 9.74
N ALA A 70 8.17 12.27 9.25
CA ALA A 70 6.88 12.86 8.85
C ALA A 70 6.20 12.06 7.74
N LEU A 71 6.94 11.66 6.71
CA LEU A 71 6.41 10.79 5.65
C LEU A 71 6.11 9.38 6.18
N GLY A 72 6.88 8.88 7.13
CA GLY A 72 6.61 7.64 7.83
C GLY A 72 5.30 7.70 8.62
N LEU A 73 5.04 8.79 9.36
CA LEU A 73 3.76 9.02 10.03
C LEU A 73 2.60 9.08 9.03
N LEU A 74 2.78 9.82 7.93
CA LEU A 74 1.77 9.93 6.87
C LEU A 74 1.39 8.56 6.30
N PHE A 75 2.40 7.71 6.00
CA PHE A 75 2.21 6.48 5.24
C PHE A 75 2.01 5.24 6.13
N PHE A 76 2.63 5.16 7.29
CA PHE A 76 2.56 4.00 8.18
C PHE A 76 1.66 4.21 9.41
N ALA A 77 1.09 5.43 9.59
CA ALA A 77 0.10 5.67 10.63
C ALA A 77 -1.20 6.26 10.05
N VAL A 78 -1.16 7.43 9.39
CA VAL A 78 -2.38 8.11 8.89
C VAL A 78 -3.07 7.29 7.80
N PHE A 79 -2.32 6.85 6.78
CA PHE A 79 -2.89 6.05 5.69
C PHE A 79 -3.58 4.77 6.19
N PRO A 80 -3.00 3.91 7.04
CA PRO A 80 -3.68 2.72 7.54
C PRO A 80 -4.93 3.03 8.36
N CYS A 81 -4.94 4.10 9.14
CA CYS A 81 -6.14 4.53 9.86
C CYS A 81 -7.27 4.90 8.90
N LEU A 82 -6.97 5.71 7.88
CA LEU A 82 -7.95 6.07 6.84
C LEU A 82 -8.42 4.84 6.06
N PHE A 83 -7.50 3.96 5.68
CA PHE A 83 -7.79 2.72 4.96
C PHE A 83 -8.73 1.80 5.74
N ASN A 84 -8.41 1.55 7.01
CA ASN A 84 -9.20 0.67 7.86
C ASN A 84 -10.58 1.29 8.17
N ALA A 85 -10.64 2.60 8.46
CA ALA A 85 -11.90 3.32 8.65
C ALA A 85 -12.76 3.31 7.38
N ALA A 86 -12.14 3.44 6.20
CA ALA A 86 -12.84 3.33 4.93
C ALA A 86 -13.50 1.96 4.76
N LEU A 87 -12.75 0.87 5.01
CA LEU A 87 -13.27 -0.50 4.88
C LEU A 87 -14.37 -0.86 5.88
N ALA A 88 -14.48 -0.13 6.99
CA ALA A 88 -15.60 -0.26 7.91
C ALA A 88 -16.92 0.37 7.37
N LEU A 89 -16.82 1.28 6.40
CA LEU A 89 -17.95 2.05 5.86
C LEU A 89 -18.32 1.67 4.42
N THR A 90 -17.39 1.04 3.66
CA THR A 90 -17.63 0.64 2.27
C THR A 90 -17.28 -0.83 2.05
N SER A 91 -17.74 -1.40 0.91
CA SER A 91 -17.34 -2.75 0.55
C SER A 91 -15.87 -2.82 0.12
N ALA A 92 -15.24 -4.01 0.24
CA ALA A 92 -13.88 -4.21 -0.20
C ALA A 92 -13.66 -3.88 -1.68
N ALA A 93 -14.64 -4.21 -2.54
CA ALA A 93 -14.60 -3.89 -3.96
C ALA A 93 -14.59 -2.38 -4.21
N ARG A 94 -15.48 -1.63 -3.53
CA ARG A 94 -15.52 -0.17 -3.65
C ARG A 94 -14.25 0.48 -3.07
N GLY A 95 -13.77 0.01 -1.91
CA GLY A 95 -12.52 0.49 -1.32
C GLY A 95 -11.33 0.25 -2.25
N ALA A 96 -11.22 -0.95 -2.86
CA ALA A 96 -10.18 -1.25 -3.84
C ALA A 96 -10.27 -0.35 -5.09
N LEU A 97 -11.49 -0.05 -5.56
CA LEU A 97 -11.70 0.88 -6.66
C LEU A 97 -11.26 2.30 -6.28
N ALA A 98 -11.67 2.79 -5.12
CA ALA A 98 -11.26 4.12 -4.64
C ALA A 98 -9.73 4.21 -4.44
N LEU A 99 -9.08 3.16 -3.91
CA LEU A 99 -7.61 3.09 -3.81
C LEU A 99 -6.94 3.05 -5.18
N SER A 100 -7.59 2.49 -6.20
CA SER A 100 -7.07 2.46 -7.58
C SER A 100 -7.01 3.85 -8.24
N THR A 101 -7.51 4.90 -7.59
CA THR A 101 -7.26 6.29 -7.97
C THR A 101 -5.82 6.74 -7.69
N LEU A 102 -5.05 5.98 -6.89
CA LEU A 102 -3.67 6.29 -6.51
C LEU A 102 -2.75 6.62 -7.70
N PRO A 103 -2.73 5.88 -8.82
CA PRO A 103 -1.88 6.23 -9.95
C PRO A 103 -2.22 7.62 -10.52
N LEU A 104 -3.50 7.95 -10.62
CA LEU A 104 -3.98 9.24 -11.11
C LEU A 104 -3.58 10.36 -10.15
N LEU A 105 -3.81 10.17 -8.85
CA LEU A 105 -3.42 11.13 -7.81
C LEU A 105 -1.91 11.32 -7.76
N THR A 106 -1.12 10.23 -7.83
CA THR A 106 0.35 10.31 -7.86
C THR A 106 0.83 11.07 -9.10
N MET A 107 0.24 10.81 -10.26
CA MET A 107 0.57 11.50 -11.50
C MET A 107 0.23 13.00 -11.40
N ALA A 108 -0.92 13.35 -10.85
CA ALA A 108 -1.34 14.75 -10.65
C ALA A 108 -0.40 15.45 -9.65
N VAL A 109 -0.14 14.87 -8.49
CA VAL A 109 0.77 15.44 -7.48
C VAL A 109 2.19 15.59 -8.05
N ALA A 110 2.70 14.60 -8.77
CA ALA A 110 4.03 14.65 -9.37
C ALA A 110 4.15 15.74 -10.45
N ALA A 111 3.07 15.96 -11.23
CA ALA A 111 3.02 17.00 -12.24
C ALA A 111 2.92 18.41 -11.62
N ILE A 112 2.03 18.59 -10.63
CA ILE A 112 1.86 19.88 -9.92
C ILE A 112 3.16 20.31 -9.23
N LEU A 113 3.88 19.33 -8.64
CA LEU A 113 5.17 19.57 -7.97
C LEU A 113 6.36 19.62 -8.94
N GLY A 114 6.14 19.50 -10.25
CA GLY A 114 7.19 19.54 -11.27
C GLY A 114 8.17 18.36 -11.23
N VAL A 115 7.84 17.27 -10.53
CA VAL A 115 8.70 16.08 -10.37
C VAL A 115 8.64 15.18 -11.61
N GLU A 116 7.48 15.09 -12.25
CA GLU A 116 7.27 14.33 -13.49
C GLU A 116 6.52 15.15 -14.52
N ARG A 117 6.90 15.00 -15.80
CA ARG A 117 6.11 15.51 -16.92
C ARG A 117 4.99 14.54 -17.25
N LEU A 118 3.80 15.11 -17.51
CA LEU A 118 2.69 14.34 -18.07
C LEU A 118 3.04 13.94 -19.50
N THR A 119 2.92 12.66 -19.79
CA THR A 119 3.06 12.14 -21.15
C THR A 119 1.81 11.35 -21.52
N LEU A 120 1.40 11.41 -22.79
CA LEU A 120 0.22 10.70 -23.28
C LEU A 120 0.30 9.19 -22.93
N ARG A 121 1.47 8.59 -23.04
CA ARG A 121 1.68 7.17 -22.69
C ARG A 121 1.42 6.86 -21.22
N LYS A 122 1.94 7.69 -20.29
CA LYS A 122 1.69 7.51 -18.86
C LYS A 122 0.20 7.63 -18.56
N SER A 123 -0.45 8.67 -19.10
CA SER A 123 -1.88 8.90 -18.91
C SER A 123 -2.73 7.77 -19.49
N ALA A 124 -2.42 7.30 -20.70
CA ALA A 124 -3.10 6.18 -21.32
C ALA A 124 -2.89 4.88 -20.53
N GLY A 125 -1.65 4.58 -20.11
CA GLY A 125 -1.36 3.39 -19.30
C GLY A 125 -2.11 3.39 -17.96
N VAL A 126 -2.15 4.52 -17.27
CA VAL A 126 -2.94 4.70 -16.04
C VAL A 126 -4.43 4.49 -16.31
N ALA A 127 -4.98 5.11 -17.37
CA ALA A 127 -6.39 4.97 -17.72
C ALA A 127 -6.77 3.52 -18.06
N VAL A 128 -5.93 2.80 -18.81
CA VAL A 128 -6.15 1.38 -19.13
C VAL A 128 -6.10 0.51 -17.88
N ALA A 129 -5.11 0.72 -17.00
CA ALA A 129 -5.01 -0.04 -15.75
C ALA A 129 -6.22 0.22 -14.81
N MET A 130 -6.67 1.47 -14.70
CA MET A 130 -7.87 1.82 -13.92
C MET A 130 -9.14 1.22 -14.54
N GLY A 131 -9.27 1.27 -15.85
CA GLY A 131 -10.37 0.62 -16.58
C GLY A 131 -10.39 -0.90 -16.33
N GLY A 132 -9.23 -1.54 -16.27
CA GLY A 132 -9.09 -2.94 -15.90
C GLY A 132 -9.58 -3.25 -14.48
N VAL A 133 -9.27 -2.40 -13.51
CA VAL A 133 -9.78 -2.55 -12.13
C VAL A 133 -11.30 -2.34 -12.08
N LEU A 134 -11.83 -1.34 -12.79
CA LEU A 134 -13.27 -1.12 -12.92
C LEU A 134 -13.98 -2.37 -13.47
N LEU A 135 -13.43 -2.95 -14.54
CA LEU A 135 -13.97 -4.17 -15.16
C LEU A 135 -13.92 -5.35 -14.18
N ALA A 136 -12.79 -5.54 -13.48
CA ALA A 136 -12.63 -6.62 -12.50
C ALA A 136 -13.62 -6.53 -11.35
N LEU A 137 -13.98 -5.32 -10.92
CA LEU A 137 -14.85 -5.06 -9.76
C LEU A 137 -16.30 -4.75 -10.13
N ALA A 138 -16.64 -4.73 -11.42
CA ALA A 138 -17.97 -4.32 -11.92
C ALA A 138 -19.12 -5.04 -11.23
N SER A 139 -18.99 -6.34 -10.95
CA SER A 139 -20.00 -7.14 -10.26
C SER A 139 -20.20 -6.79 -8.77
N GLY A 140 -19.20 -6.19 -8.14
CA GLY A 140 -19.23 -5.79 -6.72
C GLY A 140 -19.75 -4.37 -6.46
N LEU A 141 -19.92 -3.57 -7.51
CA LEU A 141 -20.31 -2.16 -7.36
C LEU A 141 -21.81 -1.95 -7.07
N SER A 142 -22.66 -2.89 -7.48
CA SER A 142 -24.14 -2.81 -7.35
C SER A 142 -24.65 -3.03 -5.93
N LEU A 143 -23.83 -3.57 -5.02
CA LEU A 143 -24.22 -3.94 -3.65
C LEU A 143 -23.65 -2.97 -2.61
N ALA A 144 -23.76 -1.66 -2.86
CA ALA A 144 -23.24 -0.66 -1.94
C ALA A 144 -24.12 -0.49 -0.69
N PRO A 145 -23.56 -0.58 0.53
CA PRO A 145 -24.32 -0.24 1.73
C PRO A 145 -24.67 1.26 1.76
N PRO A 146 -25.77 1.65 2.44
CA PRO A 146 -26.11 3.06 2.62
C PRO A 146 -24.95 3.85 3.23
N GLY A 147 -24.63 5.01 2.68
CA GLY A 147 -23.54 5.85 3.18
C GLY A 147 -22.11 5.41 2.79
N ALA A 148 -21.93 4.39 1.95
CA ALA A 148 -20.63 3.88 1.49
C ALA A 148 -19.72 4.96 0.88
N TRP A 149 -20.28 6.05 0.33
CA TRP A 149 -19.53 7.18 -0.21
C TRP A 149 -18.55 7.81 0.79
N ARG A 150 -18.87 7.75 2.11
CA ARG A 150 -17.96 8.22 3.18
C ARG A 150 -16.70 7.36 3.22
N GLY A 151 -16.85 6.04 3.12
CA GLY A 151 -15.72 5.12 3.03
C GLY A 151 -14.92 5.34 1.74
N ASP A 152 -15.58 5.58 0.61
CA ASP A 152 -14.91 5.88 -0.66
C ASP A 152 -14.06 7.17 -0.56
N LEU A 153 -14.57 8.22 0.10
CA LEU A 153 -13.82 9.45 0.36
C LEU A 153 -12.63 9.25 1.29
N LEU A 154 -12.79 8.49 2.37
CA LEU A 154 -11.68 8.15 3.28
C LEU A 154 -10.59 7.37 2.55
N MET A 155 -10.98 6.43 1.68
CA MET A 155 -10.03 5.67 0.87
C MET A 155 -9.30 6.56 -0.14
N ALA A 156 -10.01 7.49 -0.79
CA ALA A 156 -9.41 8.46 -1.70
C ALA A 156 -8.43 9.40 -0.95
N ALA A 157 -8.77 9.83 0.27
CA ALA A 157 -7.87 10.60 1.14
C ALA A 157 -6.62 9.77 1.50
N GLY A 158 -6.79 8.48 1.81
CA GLY A 158 -5.67 7.55 2.00
C GLY A 158 -4.80 7.42 0.75
N ALA A 159 -5.41 7.27 -0.42
CA ALA A 159 -4.69 7.24 -1.70
C ALA A 159 -3.91 8.55 -1.95
N LEU A 160 -4.45 9.70 -1.55
CA LEU A 160 -3.75 10.98 -1.63
C LEU A 160 -2.55 11.05 -0.70
N CYS A 161 -2.67 10.56 0.55
CA CYS A 161 -1.53 10.43 1.47
C CYS A 161 -0.42 9.57 0.85
N MET A 162 -0.78 8.45 0.24
CA MET A 162 0.15 7.57 -0.44
C MET A 162 0.77 8.23 -1.69
N ALA A 163 0.02 9.05 -2.43
CA ALA A 163 0.52 9.81 -3.57
C ALA A 163 1.61 10.81 -3.15
N PHE A 164 1.39 11.57 -2.08
CA PHE A 164 2.41 12.46 -1.51
C PHE A 164 3.64 11.69 -1.03
N TYR A 165 3.44 10.55 -0.34
CA TYR A 165 4.54 9.69 0.06
C TYR A 165 5.36 9.25 -1.16
N ASN A 166 4.74 8.78 -2.23
CA ASN A 166 5.42 8.32 -3.44
C ASN A 166 6.31 9.42 -4.06
N VAL A 167 5.80 10.65 -4.13
CA VAL A 167 6.52 11.76 -4.75
C VAL A 167 7.65 12.28 -3.87
N TRP A 168 7.40 12.49 -2.57
CA TRP A 168 8.37 13.11 -1.67
C TRP A 168 9.41 12.13 -1.10
N SER A 169 9.14 10.81 -1.13
CA SER A 169 10.08 9.80 -0.64
C SER A 169 11.31 9.65 -1.50
N ARG A 170 11.16 9.74 -2.82
CA ARG A 170 12.23 9.43 -3.78
C ARG A 170 13.53 10.22 -3.54
N PRO A 171 13.52 11.55 -3.36
CA PRO A 171 14.75 12.29 -3.08
C PRO A 171 15.37 11.92 -1.73
N LEU A 172 14.57 11.57 -0.72
CA LEU A 172 15.06 11.18 0.60
C LEU A 172 15.69 9.78 0.57
N ILE A 173 15.08 8.84 -0.15
CA ILE A 173 15.61 7.48 -0.37
C ILE A 173 16.98 7.57 -1.04
N ARG A 174 17.15 8.44 -2.04
CA ARG A 174 18.42 8.59 -2.77
C ARG A 174 19.53 9.23 -1.97
N ARG A 175 19.20 10.06 -0.96
CA ARG A 175 20.19 10.69 -0.06
C ARG A 175 20.62 9.78 1.09
N SER A 176 19.80 8.81 1.44
CA SER A 176 20.10 7.79 2.43
C SER A 176 20.29 6.43 1.74
N ALA A 177 19.65 5.39 2.24
CA ALA A 177 19.50 4.13 1.52
C ALA A 177 18.07 3.62 1.74
N VAL A 178 17.59 2.78 0.81
CA VAL A 178 16.22 2.24 0.82
C VAL A 178 15.87 1.63 2.17
N LEU A 179 16.75 0.76 2.68
CA LEU A 179 16.48 0.00 3.90
C LEU A 179 16.42 0.87 5.16
N PRO A 180 17.41 1.74 5.47
CA PRO A 180 17.32 2.69 6.60
C PRO A 180 16.19 3.70 6.46
N TYR A 181 15.87 4.14 5.24
CA TYR A 181 14.72 5.02 4.98
C TYR A 181 13.41 4.34 5.41
N THR A 182 13.16 3.13 4.90
CA THR A 182 11.93 2.38 5.18
C THR A 182 11.84 2.02 6.67
N ALA A 183 12.94 1.57 7.27
CA ALA A 183 13.02 1.23 8.69
C ALA A 183 12.69 2.45 9.58
N THR A 184 13.25 3.63 9.27
CA THR A 184 12.96 4.88 10.02
C THR A 184 11.49 5.25 9.91
N GLY A 185 10.93 5.30 8.69
CA GLY A 185 9.53 5.67 8.47
C GLY A 185 8.57 4.70 9.14
N MET A 186 8.82 3.39 9.01
CA MET A 186 7.98 2.35 9.60
C MET A 186 8.05 2.35 11.13
N ALA A 187 9.23 2.54 11.72
CA ALA A 187 9.36 2.64 13.17
C ALA A 187 8.64 3.87 13.75
N CYS A 188 8.72 5.03 13.07
CA CYS A 188 7.98 6.23 13.48
C CYS A 188 6.46 6.01 13.38
N GLY A 189 5.97 5.40 12.29
CA GLY A 189 4.55 5.09 12.12
C GLY A 189 4.06 4.07 13.15
N ALA A 190 4.82 3.01 13.40
CA ALA A 190 4.52 2.01 14.42
C ALA A 190 4.46 2.62 15.82
N GLY A 191 5.40 3.52 16.17
CA GLY A 191 5.39 4.24 17.44
C GLY A 191 4.16 5.12 17.63
N ALA A 192 3.73 5.84 16.59
CA ALA A 192 2.50 6.63 16.63
C ALA A 192 1.25 5.76 16.78
N LEU A 193 1.17 4.65 16.06
CA LEU A 193 0.05 3.70 16.17
C LEU A 193 0.04 3.00 17.55
N PHE A 194 1.21 2.74 18.15
CA PHE A 194 1.31 2.23 19.51
C PHE A 194 0.70 3.21 20.52
N ALA A 195 1.12 4.49 20.46
CA ALA A 195 0.56 5.52 21.33
C ALA A 195 -0.96 5.66 21.15
N ALA A 196 -1.45 5.60 19.90
CA ALA A 196 -2.88 5.65 19.60
C ALA A 196 -3.61 4.39 20.11
N SER A 197 -3.04 3.18 19.96
CA SER A 197 -3.60 1.92 20.48
C SER A 197 -3.72 1.93 22.01
N LEU A 198 -2.73 2.49 22.70
CA LEU A 198 -2.82 2.67 24.18
C LEU A 198 -3.93 3.64 24.55
N ALA A 199 -4.05 4.77 23.82
CA ALA A 199 -5.07 5.78 24.10
C ALA A 199 -6.51 5.28 23.85
N THR A 200 -6.70 4.36 22.88
CA THR A 200 -8.00 3.74 22.56
C THR A 200 -8.30 2.47 23.38
N GLY A 201 -7.36 2.02 24.22
CA GLY A 201 -7.51 0.77 24.98
C GLY A 201 -7.39 -0.51 24.14
N GLY A 202 -7.03 -0.41 22.87
CA GLY A 202 -6.93 -1.56 21.95
C GLY A 202 -5.90 -2.59 22.39
N ALA A 203 -4.85 -2.18 23.09
CA ALA A 203 -3.83 -3.09 23.64
C ALA A 203 -4.41 -4.13 24.64
N ALA A 204 -5.55 -3.85 25.26
CA ALA A 204 -6.21 -4.79 26.17
C ALA A 204 -6.77 -6.05 25.47
N GLN A 205 -6.90 -6.02 24.14
CA GLN A 205 -7.38 -7.16 23.34
C GLN A 205 -6.27 -8.19 23.06
N LEU A 206 -4.99 -7.80 23.17
CA LEU A 206 -3.85 -8.64 22.79
C LEU A 206 -3.76 -10.00 23.54
N PRO A 207 -4.04 -10.10 24.85
CA PRO A 207 -3.98 -11.38 25.57
C PRO A 207 -5.05 -12.39 25.13
N GLN A 208 -6.06 -11.96 24.42
CA GLN A 208 -7.20 -12.81 23.98
C GLN A 208 -6.96 -13.43 22.58
N LEU A 209 -5.84 -13.10 21.92
CA LEU A 209 -5.53 -13.58 20.59
C LEU A 209 -5.08 -15.05 20.62
N ALA A 210 -5.65 -15.87 19.72
CA ALA A 210 -5.24 -17.24 19.51
C ALA A 210 -3.90 -17.32 18.78
N ALA A 211 -3.24 -18.48 18.83
CA ALA A 211 -1.98 -18.72 18.11
C ALA A 211 -2.10 -18.47 16.59
N ALA A 212 -3.25 -18.82 16.00
CA ALA A 212 -3.52 -18.56 14.58
C ALA A 212 -3.58 -17.06 14.26
N ASP A 213 -4.11 -16.22 15.17
CA ASP A 213 -4.14 -14.77 14.99
C ASP A 213 -2.72 -14.19 14.99
N TRP A 214 -1.84 -14.71 15.87
CA TRP A 214 -0.43 -14.30 15.90
C TRP A 214 0.33 -14.73 14.65
N LEU A 215 0.03 -15.88 14.04
CA LEU A 215 0.59 -16.27 12.74
C LEU A 215 0.16 -15.28 11.64
N ALA A 216 -1.10 -14.88 11.63
CA ALA A 216 -1.59 -13.87 10.68
C ALA A 216 -0.91 -12.50 10.92
N VAL A 217 -0.73 -12.08 12.18
CA VAL A 217 0.03 -10.87 12.54
C VAL A 217 1.49 -10.97 12.07
N ALA A 218 2.16 -12.10 12.29
CA ALA A 218 3.53 -12.32 11.83
C ALA A 218 3.62 -12.24 10.30
N TYR A 219 2.70 -12.88 9.57
CA TYR A 219 2.61 -12.78 8.11
C TYR A 219 2.43 -11.32 7.66
N LEU A 220 1.48 -10.59 8.27
CA LEU A 220 1.24 -9.19 7.97
C LEU A 220 2.45 -8.29 8.26
N GLY A 221 3.19 -8.57 9.33
CA GLY A 221 4.39 -7.82 9.69
C GLY A 221 5.58 -8.12 8.78
N ILE A 222 5.86 -9.39 8.53
CA ILE A 222 7.02 -9.82 7.75
C ILE A 222 6.77 -9.58 6.26
N VAL A 223 5.75 -10.22 5.70
CA VAL A 223 5.46 -10.17 4.27
C VAL A 223 4.70 -8.90 3.92
N GLY A 224 3.59 -8.65 4.60
CA GLY A 224 2.68 -7.54 4.33
C GLY A 224 3.23 -6.15 4.70
N ALA A 225 4.25 -6.06 5.55
CA ALA A 225 4.88 -4.79 5.90
C ALA A 225 6.35 -4.76 5.50
N ALA A 226 7.25 -5.52 6.14
CA ALA A 226 8.69 -5.39 5.93
C ALA A 226 9.08 -5.61 4.46
N VAL A 227 8.75 -6.75 3.88
CA VAL A 227 9.11 -7.09 2.49
C VAL A 227 8.38 -6.19 1.50
N THR A 228 7.06 -6.05 1.64
CA THR A 228 6.23 -5.25 0.74
C THR A 228 6.72 -3.80 0.67
N PHE A 229 6.89 -3.11 1.79
CA PHE A 229 7.25 -1.70 1.77
C PHE A 229 8.74 -1.44 1.54
N TRP A 230 9.61 -2.41 1.83
CA TRP A 230 10.99 -2.35 1.36
C TRP A 230 11.06 -2.44 -0.16
N LEU A 231 10.34 -3.38 -0.79
CA LEU A 231 10.24 -3.48 -2.26
C LEU A 231 9.62 -2.23 -2.87
N TRP A 232 8.60 -1.65 -2.23
CA TRP A 232 7.98 -0.40 -2.66
C TRP A 232 8.97 0.76 -2.68
N ALA A 233 9.70 0.96 -1.58
CA ALA A 233 10.71 2.00 -1.49
C ALA A 233 11.88 1.75 -2.46
N TRP A 234 12.26 0.47 -2.66
CA TRP A 234 13.27 0.06 -3.63
C TRP A 234 12.84 0.33 -5.09
N ALA A 235 11.55 0.19 -5.38
CA ALA A 235 10.97 0.55 -6.66
C ALA A 235 10.97 2.07 -6.88
N LEU A 236 10.60 2.86 -5.85
CA LEU A 236 10.64 4.33 -5.89
C LEU A 236 12.04 4.90 -6.10
N ASP A 237 13.08 4.21 -5.64
CA ASP A 237 14.47 4.59 -5.94
C ASP A 237 14.79 4.48 -7.44
N ARG A 238 14.21 3.50 -8.13
CA ARG A 238 14.57 3.11 -9.51
C ARG A 238 13.59 3.55 -10.58
N ALA A 239 12.31 3.66 -10.24
CA ALA A 239 11.26 4.03 -11.16
C ALA A 239 10.60 5.37 -10.76
N THR A 240 9.83 5.96 -11.67
CA THR A 240 9.09 7.18 -11.38
C THR A 240 7.90 6.90 -10.45
N PRO A 241 7.51 7.86 -9.56
CA PRO A 241 6.38 7.69 -8.66
C PRO A 241 5.10 7.21 -9.33
N THR A 242 4.75 7.77 -10.50
CA THR A 242 3.55 7.36 -11.27
C THR A 242 3.63 5.91 -11.71
N ARG A 243 4.79 5.44 -12.21
CA ARG A 243 4.96 4.04 -12.65
C ARG A 243 4.86 3.06 -11.49
N VAL A 244 5.45 3.41 -10.34
CA VAL A 244 5.32 2.61 -9.11
C VAL A 244 3.87 2.58 -8.65
N ALA A 245 3.19 3.74 -8.61
CA ALA A 245 1.79 3.82 -8.20
C ALA A 245 0.85 2.98 -9.09
N THR A 246 1.13 2.92 -10.41
CA THR A 246 0.30 2.12 -11.33
C THR A 246 0.29 0.64 -10.97
N SER A 247 1.34 0.12 -10.33
CA SER A 247 1.38 -1.28 -9.89
C SER A 247 0.34 -1.64 -8.83
N VAL A 248 -0.20 -0.65 -8.09
CA VAL A 248 -1.26 -0.89 -7.08
C VAL A 248 -2.52 -1.49 -7.70
N THR A 249 -2.75 -1.28 -8.99
CA THR A 249 -3.86 -1.92 -9.70
C THR A 249 -3.79 -3.46 -9.75
N VAL A 250 -2.65 -4.05 -9.38
CA VAL A 250 -2.48 -5.50 -9.19
C VAL A 250 -3.11 -5.98 -7.87
N ASN A 251 -3.22 -5.13 -6.85
CA ASN A 251 -3.73 -5.53 -5.53
C ASN A 251 -5.12 -6.21 -5.57
N PRO A 252 -6.14 -5.65 -6.26
CA PRO A 252 -7.45 -6.29 -6.32
C PRO A 252 -7.41 -7.68 -6.95
N VAL A 253 -6.52 -7.87 -7.91
CA VAL A 253 -6.35 -9.14 -8.63
C VAL A 253 -5.77 -10.20 -7.71
N THR A 254 -4.67 -9.89 -7.03
CA THR A 254 -4.04 -10.84 -6.09
C THR A 254 -4.90 -11.08 -4.85
N ALA A 255 -5.66 -10.06 -4.39
CA ALA A 255 -6.64 -10.23 -3.34
C ALA A 255 -7.76 -11.20 -3.73
N ALA A 256 -8.25 -11.14 -4.98
CA ALA A 256 -9.28 -12.04 -5.47
C ALA A 256 -8.74 -13.48 -5.67
N ILE A 257 -7.52 -13.64 -6.19
CA ILE A 257 -6.86 -14.97 -6.30
C ILE A 257 -6.66 -15.57 -4.90
N PHE A 258 -6.23 -14.79 -3.95
CA PHE A 258 -6.06 -15.24 -2.56
C PHE A 258 -7.40 -15.65 -1.94
N GLY A 259 -8.48 -14.88 -2.19
CA GLY A 259 -9.84 -15.21 -1.79
C GLY A 259 -10.32 -16.55 -2.36
N LEU A 260 -10.06 -16.79 -3.67
CA LEU A 260 -10.37 -18.07 -4.31
C LEU A 260 -9.63 -19.23 -3.63
N LEU A 261 -8.30 -19.11 -3.46
CA LEU A 261 -7.46 -20.22 -3.00
C LEU A 261 -7.66 -20.56 -1.51
N LEU A 262 -7.89 -19.56 -0.67
CA LEU A 262 -8.00 -19.75 0.79
C LEU A 262 -9.43 -19.71 1.32
N LEU A 263 -10.33 -18.99 0.64
CA LEU A 263 -11.71 -18.83 1.09
C LEU A 263 -12.71 -19.56 0.19
N GLY A 264 -12.24 -20.18 -0.92
CA GLY A 264 -13.11 -20.86 -1.88
C GLY A 264 -14.04 -19.91 -2.64
N GLU A 265 -13.72 -18.61 -2.67
CA GLU A 265 -14.55 -17.61 -3.37
C GLU A 265 -14.46 -17.82 -4.90
N PRO A 266 -15.59 -17.77 -5.64
CA PRO A 266 -15.57 -17.97 -7.08
C PRO A 266 -14.85 -16.81 -7.80
N VAL A 267 -14.10 -17.14 -8.85
CA VAL A 267 -13.47 -16.13 -9.74
C VAL A 267 -14.48 -15.71 -10.80
N PRO A 268 -15.00 -14.49 -10.75
CA PRO A 268 -15.91 -14.03 -11.77
C PRO A 268 -15.16 -13.77 -13.10
N PRO A 269 -15.75 -14.11 -14.29
CA PRO A 269 -15.13 -13.88 -15.59
C PRO A 269 -14.60 -12.45 -15.83
N PRO A 270 -15.25 -11.37 -15.36
CA PRO A 270 -14.73 -10.01 -15.46
C PRO A 270 -13.36 -9.80 -14.82
N LEU A 271 -12.99 -10.59 -13.80
CA LEU A 271 -11.69 -10.51 -13.15
C LEU A 271 -10.54 -10.84 -14.11
N LEU A 272 -10.70 -11.86 -14.98
CA LEU A 272 -9.68 -12.24 -15.95
C LEU A 272 -9.45 -11.14 -17.00
N GLY A 273 -10.52 -10.53 -17.49
CA GLY A 273 -10.44 -9.39 -18.41
C GLY A 273 -9.80 -8.16 -17.74
N GLY A 274 -10.17 -7.89 -16.48
CA GLY A 274 -9.58 -6.83 -15.68
C GLY A 274 -8.09 -7.04 -15.45
N LEU A 275 -7.65 -8.28 -15.16
CA LEU A 275 -6.24 -8.64 -15.00
C LEU A 275 -5.43 -8.37 -16.27
N ALA A 276 -5.93 -8.79 -17.42
CA ALA A 276 -5.28 -8.54 -18.70
C ALA A 276 -5.15 -7.03 -18.98
N ALA A 277 -6.21 -6.26 -18.74
CA ALA A 277 -6.20 -4.80 -18.90
C ALA A 277 -5.21 -4.11 -17.93
N VAL A 278 -5.14 -4.54 -16.67
CA VAL A 278 -4.15 -4.06 -15.69
C VAL A 278 -2.73 -4.32 -16.18
N ALA A 279 -2.43 -5.55 -16.64
CA ALA A 279 -1.11 -5.91 -17.16
C ALA A 279 -0.72 -5.05 -18.38
N VAL A 280 -1.64 -4.84 -19.30
CA VAL A 280 -1.45 -3.97 -20.48
C VAL A 280 -1.23 -2.51 -20.05
N GLY A 281 -2.02 -1.99 -19.11
CA GLY A 281 -1.89 -0.64 -18.60
C GLY A 281 -0.53 -0.37 -17.94
N ILE A 282 -0.06 -1.30 -17.10
CA ILE A 282 1.26 -1.22 -16.47
C ILE A 282 2.36 -1.25 -17.56
N TRP A 283 2.23 -2.13 -18.56
CA TRP A 283 3.19 -2.24 -19.63
C TRP A 283 3.27 -0.94 -20.47
N ILE A 284 2.12 -0.33 -20.82
CA ILE A 284 2.07 0.96 -21.54
C ILE A 284 2.73 2.05 -20.70
N ALA A 285 2.36 2.19 -19.40
CA ALA A 285 2.90 3.21 -18.51
C ALA A 285 4.40 3.05 -18.25
N SER A 286 4.93 1.83 -18.33
CA SER A 286 6.32 1.48 -18.02
C SER A 286 7.29 1.72 -19.19
N ARG A 287 6.81 1.85 -20.42
CA ARG A 287 7.68 2.08 -21.58
C ARG A 287 8.28 3.49 -21.52
N PRO A 288 9.57 3.63 -21.86
CA PRO A 288 10.19 4.94 -22.00
C PRO A 288 9.45 5.73 -23.08
N GLY A 289 9.21 7.01 -22.82
CA GLY A 289 8.61 7.97 -23.76
C GLY A 289 9.61 8.48 -24.75
#